data_29c3d0eb014b02736dc8bea24822327d
#
_entry.id   29c3d0eb014b02736dc8bea24822327d
#
_cell.length_a   1.000
_cell.length_b   1.000
_cell.length_c   1.000
_cell.angle_alpha   90.00
_cell.angle_beta   90.00
_cell.angle_gamma   90.00
#
_symmetry.space_group_name_H-M   'P 1'
#
loop_
_entity.id
_entity.type
_entity.pdbx_description
1 polymer ?
#
loop_
_entity_poly.entity_id
_entity_poly.type
_entity_poly.pdbx_seq_one_letter_code
_entity_poly.pdbx_strand_id
1 'polypeptide(L)'
;MMSELEAILNTIPSCGTVSKGEGVALTSVLTALALLIAANAGLCAAAAPAAGLERFYIGTYTEASSLGIYQSGLDLGSRTLTAAKLAATTTDPSFLALHPTGRFLYAVNEGGGAVVAFSADRATGGLTRLNQQSSGGAAPCHLVVDDSGKNVLVANYTGGSVTVFPIVADGRLGVATAHIQHPGSGPHAHCIALDAGNQFALVCDLGLDRIFSYRFSSTQGTLTTNSIPWTSVATGSGPRHLVFDPSFARAYVICELNSTIIAFHYDPEQGVLSAFQTVTTLPVGWNGVNAAAEIAVHPSGRFLYGSNRGYNSIAVFSMDAGTGELTLVQQQLVGQTPRQFAIDPTGAFCVVANQDSDSILVYSIDPQNGKLTSTGQTVRVSKPVCLLPILTQPPQPVLTLQPTPVNTLSIEFSNSVTSLAYQLDHASSLQGNAGWSVLAIGARGQTSFTVTNALPSEFFRASALTNSQTPKVNP
;
A
#
# COMPACT_ATOMS: atom_id res chain seq x y z
N MET A 1 36.92 -8.26 9.09
CA MET A 1 35.91 -8.20 10.15
C MET A 1 35.85 -9.48 11.02
N MET A 2 35.94 -10.68 10.48
CA MET A 2 36.06 -11.89 11.31
C MET A 2 37.47 -12.08 11.91
N SER A 3 38.52 -11.61 11.27
CA SER A 3 39.91 -11.70 11.79
C SER A 3 40.21 -10.70 12.94
N GLU A 4 39.45 -9.65 13.09
CA GLU A 4 39.62 -8.68 14.19
C GLU A 4 38.85 -9.07 15.46
N LEU A 5 37.77 -9.85 15.34
CA LEU A 5 37.06 -10.40 16.50
C LEU A 5 37.82 -11.52 17.21
N GLU A 6 38.60 -12.34 16.48
CA GLU A 6 39.46 -13.37 17.08
C GLU A 6 40.67 -12.78 17.84
N ALA A 7 41.12 -11.59 17.45
CA ALA A 7 42.21 -10.89 18.13
C ALA A 7 41.79 -10.31 19.48
N ILE A 8 40.50 -9.95 19.66
CA ILE A 8 39.99 -9.38 20.92
C ILE A 8 39.68 -10.48 21.94
N LEU A 9 39.27 -11.66 21.53
CA LEU A 9 38.97 -12.79 22.40
C LEU A 9 40.22 -13.45 23.01
N ASN A 10 41.40 -13.26 22.45
CA ASN A 10 42.66 -13.85 22.92
C ASN A 10 43.45 -12.96 23.91
N THR A 11 42.88 -11.80 24.33
CA THR A 11 43.54 -10.89 25.26
C THR A 11 42.95 -10.89 26.67
N ILE A 12 42.06 -11.82 27.04
CA ILE A 12 41.53 -11.93 28.38
C ILE A 12 42.44 -12.88 29.20
N PRO A 13 43.13 -12.41 30.23
CA PRO A 13 43.93 -13.27 31.11
C PRO A 13 43.05 -14.25 31.88
N SER A 14 43.39 -15.51 31.88
CA SER A 14 42.79 -16.55 32.70
C SER A 14 42.91 -16.19 34.20
N CYS A 15 41.80 -15.86 34.82
CA CYS A 15 41.75 -15.64 36.26
C CYS A 15 41.44 -16.96 37.00
N GLY A 16 42.27 -17.27 37.92
CA GLY A 16 42.25 -18.48 38.71
C GLY A 16 41.03 -18.64 39.62
N THR A 17 40.85 -19.87 40.06
CA THR A 17 39.83 -20.36 40.98
C THR A 17 39.63 -19.48 42.22
N VAL A 18 38.40 -18.97 42.39
CA VAL A 18 37.95 -18.33 43.63
C VAL A 18 36.82 -19.15 44.23
N SER A 19 37.00 -19.45 45.50
CA SER A 19 36.10 -20.18 46.38
C SER A 19 34.79 -19.42 46.68
N LYS A 20 33.74 -20.19 47.01
CA LYS A 20 32.40 -19.75 47.41
C LYS A 20 32.38 -18.56 48.37
N GLY A 21 31.65 -17.51 48.00
CA GLY A 21 31.29 -16.36 48.84
C GLY A 21 30.35 -15.42 48.12
N GLU A 22 29.15 -15.51 48.51
CA GLU A 22 27.95 -14.70 48.36
C GLU A 22 27.98 -13.34 47.65
N GLY A 23 27.04 -13.16 46.71
CA GLY A 23 26.22 -11.93 46.63
C GLY A 23 26.70 -10.77 45.77
N VAL A 24 27.91 -10.77 45.18
CA VAL A 24 28.47 -9.59 44.47
C VAL A 24 28.62 -9.78 42.97
N ALA A 25 28.45 -10.98 42.45
CA ALA A 25 28.74 -11.31 41.05
C ALA A 25 27.66 -10.85 40.05
N LEU A 26 26.39 -10.71 40.47
CA LEU A 26 25.29 -10.40 39.56
C LEU A 26 25.25 -8.92 39.18
N THR A 27 25.58 -8.02 40.09
CA THR A 27 25.61 -6.56 39.85
C THR A 27 26.77 -6.16 38.94
N SER A 28 27.89 -6.82 39.02
CA SER A 28 29.08 -6.53 38.20
C SER A 28 28.94 -6.98 36.77
N VAL A 29 28.26 -8.11 36.52
CA VAL A 29 27.98 -8.61 35.16
C VAL A 29 26.90 -7.76 34.48
N LEU A 30 25.90 -7.34 35.23
CA LEU A 30 24.85 -6.43 34.70
C LEU A 30 25.41 -5.04 34.38
N THR A 31 26.37 -4.54 35.19
CA THR A 31 27.02 -3.25 34.94
C THR A 31 27.98 -3.33 33.74
N ALA A 32 28.69 -4.44 33.56
CA ALA A 32 29.54 -4.65 32.39
C ALA A 32 28.74 -4.84 31.09
N LEU A 33 27.58 -5.52 31.15
CA LEU A 33 26.68 -5.68 30.04
C LEU A 33 25.99 -4.35 29.70
N ALA A 34 25.60 -3.56 30.67
CA ALA A 34 25.04 -2.22 30.48
C ALA A 34 26.07 -1.25 29.88
N LEU A 35 27.36 -1.35 30.28
CA LEU A 35 28.45 -0.56 29.72
C LEU A 35 28.81 -1.00 28.29
N LEU A 36 28.73 -2.30 27.96
CA LEU A 36 28.90 -2.77 26.56
C LEU A 36 27.75 -2.34 25.68
N ILE A 37 26.52 -2.33 26.18
CA ILE A 37 25.34 -1.84 25.44
C ILE A 37 25.42 -0.31 25.29
N ALA A 38 25.86 0.43 26.28
CA ALA A 38 26.06 1.88 26.18
C ALA A 38 27.25 2.27 25.29
N ALA A 39 28.31 1.48 25.22
CA ALA A 39 29.43 1.71 24.32
C ALA A 39 29.08 1.40 22.86
N ASN A 40 28.18 0.44 22.61
CA ASN A 40 27.65 0.18 21.25
C ASN A 40 26.51 1.14 20.86
N ALA A 41 25.79 1.72 21.81
CA ALA A 41 24.77 2.76 21.53
C ALA A 41 25.39 4.08 21.04
N GLY A 42 26.67 4.31 21.34
CA GLY A 42 27.40 5.48 20.85
C GLY A 42 27.97 5.34 19.41
N LEU A 43 27.93 4.13 18.81
CA LEU A 43 28.39 3.85 17.45
C LEU A 43 27.26 3.44 16.48
N CYS A 44 26.02 3.33 16.92
CA CYS A 44 24.88 3.40 16.04
C CYS A 44 24.57 4.88 15.75
N ALA A 45 25.44 5.55 14.98
CA ALA A 45 24.92 6.50 14.02
C ALA A 45 23.83 5.73 13.28
N ALA A 46 22.57 6.21 13.40
CA ALA A 46 21.47 5.65 12.66
C ALA A 46 21.96 5.47 11.22
N ALA A 47 22.20 4.23 10.82
CA ALA A 47 22.47 3.92 9.42
C ALA A 47 21.27 4.52 8.71
N ALA A 48 21.49 5.54 7.90
CA ALA A 48 20.48 6.07 7.01
C ALA A 48 19.84 4.84 6.35
N PRO A 49 18.51 4.74 6.29
CA PRO A 49 17.86 3.58 5.71
C PRO A 49 18.56 3.28 4.41
N ALA A 50 18.99 2.04 4.21
CA ALA A 50 19.73 1.65 3.03
C ALA A 50 18.94 2.19 1.85
N ALA A 51 19.55 3.11 1.09
CA ALA A 51 18.92 3.83 0.00
C ALA A 51 18.35 2.79 -0.98
N GLY A 52 17.05 2.51 -0.85
CA GLY A 52 16.33 1.56 -1.68
C GLY A 52 15.81 2.30 -2.89
N LEU A 53 16.05 1.78 -4.08
CA LEU A 53 15.35 2.24 -5.28
C LEU A 53 13.92 1.69 -5.22
N GLU A 54 12.94 2.54 -4.96
CA GLU A 54 11.54 2.19 -5.14
C GLU A 54 11.20 2.32 -6.62
N ARG A 55 10.68 1.25 -7.20
CA ARG A 55 10.23 1.25 -8.59
C ARG A 55 8.72 1.44 -8.65
N PHE A 56 8.23 2.11 -9.68
CA PHE A 56 6.81 2.16 -9.98
C PHE A 56 6.54 2.01 -11.47
N TYR A 57 5.42 1.37 -11.79
CA TYR A 57 4.87 1.35 -13.13
C TYR A 57 3.97 2.56 -13.33
N ILE A 58 3.96 3.04 -14.58
CA ILE A 58 3.22 4.22 -15.02
C ILE A 58 2.29 3.79 -16.13
N GLY A 59 0.99 3.79 -15.85
CA GLY A 59 -0.05 3.62 -16.85
C GLY A 59 -0.35 4.95 -17.54
N THR A 60 -0.69 4.88 -18.82
CA THR A 60 -0.88 6.07 -19.65
C THR A 60 -2.11 5.93 -20.55
N TYR A 61 -2.62 7.06 -21.07
CA TYR A 61 -3.35 7.02 -22.31
C TYR A 61 -2.37 7.04 -23.49
N THR A 62 -2.62 6.20 -24.49
CA THR A 62 -1.70 6.01 -25.63
C THR A 62 -1.99 6.94 -26.81
N GLU A 63 -2.72 8.00 -26.55
CA GLU A 63 -2.79 9.14 -27.46
C GLU A 63 -1.44 9.89 -27.47
N ALA A 64 -1.21 10.69 -28.45
CA ALA A 64 0.03 11.42 -28.68
C ALA A 64 1.26 10.50 -28.79
N SER A 65 2.25 10.60 -27.90
CA SER A 65 3.53 9.89 -28.02
C SER A 65 3.67 8.71 -27.06
N SER A 66 2.68 8.42 -26.23
CA SER A 66 2.75 7.26 -25.34
C SER A 66 2.53 5.95 -26.08
N LEU A 67 3.30 4.92 -25.67
CA LEU A 67 3.24 3.58 -26.25
C LEU A 67 2.64 2.53 -25.30
N GLY A 68 2.33 2.89 -24.05
CA GLY A 68 1.79 1.93 -23.10
C GLY A 68 2.25 2.12 -21.66
N ILE A 69 2.74 1.05 -21.03
CA ILE A 69 3.20 1.05 -19.64
C ILE A 69 4.68 1.43 -19.58
N TYR A 70 4.99 2.43 -18.77
CA TYR A 70 6.38 2.82 -18.47
C TYR A 70 6.73 2.39 -17.04
N GLN A 71 8.03 2.47 -16.72
CA GLN A 71 8.55 2.32 -15.37
C GLN A 71 9.55 3.43 -15.06
N SER A 72 9.60 3.84 -13.81
CA SER A 72 10.60 4.73 -13.25
C SER A 72 10.98 4.26 -11.86
N GLY A 73 12.05 4.82 -11.29
CA GLY A 73 12.47 4.53 -9.93
C GLY A 73 12.67 5.81 -9.14
N LEU A 74 12.28 5.79 -7.87
CA LEU A 74 12.56 6.83 -6.89
C LEU A 74 13.65 6.32 -5.95
N ASP A 75 14.81 6.95 -5.98
CA ASP A 75 15.85 6.72 -4.98
C ASP A 75 15.47 7.45 -3.69
N LEU A 76 15.13 6.70 -2.66
CA LEU A 76 14.64 7.23 -1.40
C LEU A 76 15.70 8.01 -0.62
N GLY A 77 16.98 7.72 -0.83
CA GLY A 77 18.10 8.41 -0.17
C GLY A 77 18.41 9.76 -0.81
N SER A 78 18.62 9.77 -2.12
CA SER A 78 18.90 11.00 -2.88
C SER A 78 17.63 11.78 -3.25
N ARG A 79 16.44 11.17 -3.11
CA ARG A 79 15.13 11.71 -3.51
C ARG A 79 15.03 12.01 -5.00
N THR A 80 15.76 11.27 -5.84
CA THR A 80 15.81 11.50 -7.28
C THR A 80 14.99 10.49 -8.05
N LEU A 81 14.32 10.96 -9.11
CA LEU A 81 13.62 10.11 -10.06
C LEU A 81 14.55 9.66 -11.19
N THR A 82 14.49 8.39 -11.54
CA THR A 82 15.13 7.91 -12.77
C THR A 82 14.26 8.23 -13.98
N ALA A 83 14.89 8.39 -15.15
CA ALA A 83 14.15 8.59 -16.40
C ALA A 83 13.19 7.43 -16.65
N ALA A 84 11.98 7.75 -17.10
CA ALA A 84 10.98 6.75 -17.43
C ALA A 84 11.44 5.90 -18.64
N LYS A 85 11.23 4.59 -18.54
CA LYS A 85 11.54 3.61 -19.61
C LYS A 85 10.28 2.85 -19.96
N LEU A 86 10.08 2.55 -21.24
CA LEU A 86 8.98 1.70 -21.69
C LEU A 86 9.15 0.29 -21.09
N ALA A 87 8.14 -0.19 -20.38
CA ALA A 87 8.09 -1.52 -19.80
C ALA A 87 7.33 -2.50 -20.70
N ALA A 88 6.23 -2.05 -21.31
CA ALA A 88 5.47 -2.81 -22.32
C ALA A 88 4.65 -1.90 -23.23
N THR A 89 4.51 -2.29 -24.49
CA THR A 89 3.57 -1.68 -25.43
C THR A 89 2.18 -2.28 -25.23
N THR A 90 1.18 -1.42 -25.00
CA THR A 90 -0.23 -1.80 -24.89
C THR A 90 -1.10 -0.55 -25.02
N THR A 91 -2.35 -0.69 -25.44
CA THR A 91 -3.27 0.44 -25.66
C THR A 91 -3.93 0.84 -24.34
N ASP A 92 -3.93 2.14 -24.05
CA ASP A 92 -4.64 2.79 -22.93
C ASP A 92 -4.62 2.01 -21.61
N PRO A 93 -3.42 1.66 -21.06
CA PRO A 93 -3.31 1.02 -19.76
C PRO A 93 -3.56 2.05 -18.66
N SER A 94 -4.80 2.55 -18.57
CA SER A 94 -5.15 3.67 -17.70
C SER A 94 -5.26 3.30 -16.23
N PHE A 95 -5.31 1.99 -15.90
CA PHE A 95 -5.19 1.49 -14.53
C PHE A 95 -4.43 0.17 -14.48
N LEU A 96 -3.66 -0.02 -13.40
CA LEU A 96 -2.75 -1.14 -13.20
C LEU A 96 -2.96 -1.77 -11.82
N ALA A 97 -2.86 -3.10 -11.72
CA ALA A 97 -2.77 -3.80 -10.45
C ALA A 97 -1.69 -4.88 -10.48
N LEU A 98 -0.96 -5.01 -9.39
CA LEU A 98 0.06 -6.03 -9.22
C LEU A 98 -0.52 -7.25 -8.50
N HIS A 99 -0.16 -8.44 -8.97
CA HIS A 99 -0.44 -9.67 -8.25
C HIS A 99 0.29 -9.66 -6.88
N PRO A 100 -0.29 -10.20 -5.78
CA PRO A 100 0.35 -10.20 -4.46
C PRO A 100 1.78 -10.79 -4.42
N THR A 101 2.09 -11.73 -5.32
CA THR A 101 3.46 -12.27 -5.44
C THR A 101 4.44 -11.32 -6.14
N GLY A 102 3.97 -10.24 -6.75
CA GLY A 102 4.78 -9.32 -7.57
C GLY A 102 5.29 -9.91 -8.89
N ARG A 103 4.83 -11.10 -9.30
CA ARG A 103 5.26 -11.80 -10.52
C ARG A 103 4.43 -11.47 -11.74
N PHE A 104 3.21 -10.94 -11.55
CA PHE A 104 2.28 -10.63 -12.61
C PHE A 104 1.68 -9.25 -12.41
N LEU A 105 1.39 -8.58 -13.52
CA LEU A 105 0.73 -7.29 -13.57
C LEU A 105 -0.47 -7.39 -14.50
N TYR A 106 -1.57 -6.75 -14.11
CA TYR A 106 -2.77 -6.65 -14.91
C TYR A 106 -3.05 -5.19 -15.21
N ALA A 107 -3.43 -4.93 -16.46
CA ALA A 107 -3.76 -3.59 -16.94
C ALA A 107 -5.12 -3.59 -17.63
N VAL A 108 -5.92 -2.57 -17.38
CA VAL A 108 -7.05 -2.31 -18.27
C VAL A 108 -6.51 -1.86 -19.62
N ASN A 109 -7.25 -2.14 -20.69
CA ASN A 109 -7.16 -1.49 -22.01
C ASN A 109 -8.46 -0.73 -22.19
N GLU A 110 -8.49 0.52 -21.71
CA GLU A 110 -9.72 1.29 -21.57
C GLU A 110 -10.38 1.52 -22.93
N GLY A 111 -9.62 1.98 -23.93
CA GLY A 111 -10.11 2.19 -25.28
C GLY A 111 -10.50 0.90 -26.02
N GLY A 112 -9.85 -0.23 -25.70
CA GLY A 112 -10.08 -1.52 -26.34
C GLY A 112 -11.07 -2.44 -25.63
N GLY A 113 -11.64 -2.06 -24.49
CA GLY A 113 -12.63 -2.87 -23.75
C GLY A 113 -12.07 -4.21 -23.24
N ALA A 114 -10.83 -4.23 -22.76
CA ALA A 114 -10.15 -5.47 -22.41
C ALA A 114 -9.30 -5.34 -21.13
N VAL A 115 -8.88 -6.48 -20.60
CA VAL A 115 -7.86 -6.60 -19.54
C VAL A 115 -6.69 -7.40 -20.07
N VAL A 116 -5.48 -6.91 -19.87
CA VAL A 116 -4.23 -7.52 -20.35
C VAL A 116 -3.42 -8.00 -19.15
N ALA A 117 -2.93 -9.24 -19.22
CA ALA A 117 -2.04 -9.83 -18.23
C ALA A 117 -0.59 -9.80 -18.72
N PHE A 118 0.34 -9.50 -17.81
CA PHE A 118 1.78 -9.51 -18.04
C PHE A 118 2.48 -10.31 -16.96
N SER A 119 3.58 -10.99 -17.32
CA SER A 119 4.60 -11.39 -16.34
C SER A 119 5.53 -10.21 -16.10
N ALA A 120 5.94 -10.03 -14.84
CA ALA A 120 6.83 -8.96 -14.42
C ALA A 120 8.20 -9.53 -14.03
N ASP A 121 9.26 -9.05 -14.66
CA ASP A 121 10.63 -9.31 -14.25
C ASP A 121 10.98 -8.39 -13.07
N ARG A 122 11.10 -8.97 -11.88
CA ARG A 122 11.36 -8.20 -10.65
C ARG A 122 12.72 -7.50 -10.66
N ALA A 123 13.71 -8.04 -11.38
CA ALA A 123 15.06 -7.46 -11.43
C ALA A 123 15.10 -6.23 -12.34
N THR A 124 14.51 -6.32 -13.53
CA THR A 124 14.55 -5.26 -14.54
C THR A 124 13.32 -4.39 -14.56
N GLY A 125 12.16 -4.88 -14.07
CA GLY A 125 10.84 -4.27 -14.19
C GLY A 125 10.25 -4.39 -15.60
N GLY A 126 10.87 -5.17 -16.48
CA GLY A 126 10.33 -5.47 -17.80
C GLY A 126 9.04 -6.28 -17.70
N LEU A 127 8.10 -6.01 -18.61
CA LEU A 127 6.82 -6.69 -18.69
C LEU A 127 6.75 -7.51 -19.97
N THR A 128 6.33 -8.77 -19.86
CA THR A 128 6.05 -9.64 -21.01
C THR A 128 4.56 -9.98 -21.04
N ARG A 129 3.87 -9.66 -22.14
CA ARG A 129 2.45 -9.94 -22.29
C ARG A 129 2.19 -11.45 -22.26
N LEU A 130 1.23 -11.88 -21.44
CA LEU A 130 0.78 -13.26 -21.33
C LEU A 130 -0.47 -13.53 -22.16
N ASN A 131 -1.57 -12.81 -21.87
CA ASN A 131 -2.81 -12.87 -22.65
C ASN A 131 -3.66 -11.62 -22.44
N GLN A 132 -4.82 -11.61 -23.03
CA GLN A 132 -5.86 -10.60 -22.89
C GLN A 132 -7.22 -11.27 -22.88
N GLN A 133 -8.17 -10.70 -22.12
CA GLN A 133 -9.59 -11.06 -22.12
C GLN A 133 -10.44 -9.80 -22.38
N SER A 134 -11.58 -9.96 -23.04
CA SER A 134 -12.59 -8.88 -23.08
C SER A 134 -13.09 -8.59 -21.68
N SER A 135 -13.19 -7.31 -21.30
CA SER A 135 -13.73 -6.91 -19.99
C SER A 135 -15.25 -7.14 -19.86
N GLY A 136 -15.92 -7.52 -20.95
CA GLY A 136 -17.36 -7.71 -21.00
C GLY A 136 -18.17 -6.41 -21.06
N GLY A 137 -17.55 -5.26 -20.79
CA GLY A 137 -18.14 -3.92 -20.85
C GLY A 137 -17.22 -2.94 -21.57
N ALA A 138 -17.76 -1.77 -21.90
CA ALA A 138 -16.98 -0.70 -22.55
C ALA A 138 -16.23 0.14 -21.50
N ALA A 139 -15.04 0.61 -21.87
CA ALA A 139 -14.16 1.45 -21.07
C ALA A 139 -13.87 0.88 -19.66
N PRO A 140 -13.18 -0.28 -19.52
CA PRO A 140 -12.67 -0.72 -18.23
C PRO A 140 -11.67 0.32 -17.71
N CYS A 141 -11.93 0.89 -16.53
CA CYS A 141 -11.16 2.02 -16.01
C CYS A 141 -10.49 1.75 -14.64
N HIS A 142 -10.85 0.66 -13.99
CA HIS A 142 -10.27 0.26 -12.70
C HIS A 142 -10.25 -1.25 -12.57
N LEU A 143 -9.21 -1.77 -11.90
CA LEU A 143 -9.14 -3.19 -11.56
C LEU A 143 -8.41 -3.42 -10.23
N VAL A 144 -8.70 -4.53 -9.59
CA VAL A 144 -8.02 -5.00 -8.38
C VAL A 144 -7.73 -6.49 -8.50
N VAL A 145 -6.60 -6.92 -7.94
CA VAL A 145 -6.32 -8.35 -7.71
C VAL A 145 -6.72 -8.67 -6.29
N ASP A 146 -7.47 -9.75 -6.08
CA ASP A 146 -7.85 -10.18 -4.75
C ASP A 146 -6.62 -10.62 -3.93
N ASP A 147 -6.69 -10.54 -2.61
CA ASP A 147 -5.57 -10.84 -1.71
C ASP A 147 -5.07 -12.29 -1.83
N SER A 148 -5.92 -13.21 -2.28
CA SER A 148 -5.50 -14.60 -2.53
C SER A 148 -4.71 -14.75 -3.83
N GLY A 149 -4.67 -13.73 -4.68
CA GLY A 149 -4.04 -13.75 -6.00
C GLY A 149 -4.74 -14.67 -7.00
N LYS A 150 -6.00 -14.98 -6.80
CA LYS A 150 -6.74 -15.92 -7.65
C LYS A 150 -7.66 -15.24 -8.66
N ASN A 151 -7.98 -13.96 -8.45
CA ASN A 151 -8.96 -13.27 -9.28
C ASN A 151 -8.54 -11.82 -9.56
N VAL A 152 -8.91 -11.35 -10.76
CA VAL A 152 -8.92 -9.93 -11.12
C VAL A 152 -10.37 -9.48 -11.21
N LEU A 153 -10.72 -8.41 -10.51
CA LEU A 153 -12.03 -7.77 -10.57
C LEU A 153 -11.90 -6.43 -11.30
N VAL A 154 -12.82 -6.13 -12.21
CA VAL A 154 -12.74 -4.99 -13.13
C VAL A 154 -14.03 -4.18 -13.10
N ALA A 155 -13.92 -2.86 -13.07
CA ALA A 155 -15.02 -1.93 -13.26
C ALA A 155 -14.99 -1.35 -14.70
N ASN A 156 -16.12 -1.42 -15.40
CA ASN A 156 -16.30 -0.92 -16.76
C ASN A 156 -17.12 0.37 -16.71
N TYR A 157 -16.49 1.51 -17.00
CA TYR A 157 -17.10 2.84 -16.84
C TYR A 157 -18.28 3.05 -17.78
N THR A 158 -18.03 3.06 -19.09
CA THR A 158 -19.10 3.28 -20.08
C THR A 158 -20.05 2.09 -20.15
N GLY A 159 -19.56 0.89 -19.86
CA GLY A 159 -20.39 -0.31 -19.77
C GLY A 159 -21.28 -0.36 -18.53
N GLY A 160 -20.95 0.38 -17.45
CA GLY A 160 -21.69 0.38 -16.19
C GLY A 160 -21.79 -1.01 -15.55
N SER A 161 -20.72 -1.79 -15.60
CA SER A 161 -20.71 -3.19 -15.17
C SER A 161 -19.42 -3.57 -14.44
N VAL A 162 -19.43 -4.71 -13.79
CA VAL A 162 -18.23 -5.32 -13.16
C VAL A 162 -18.03 -6.74 -13.69
N THR A 163 -16.76 -7.15 -13.80
CA THR A 163 -16.38 -8.47 -14.32
C THR A 163 -15.30 -9.08 -13.43
N VAL A 164 -15.34 -10.39 -13.24
CA VAL A 164 -14.33 -11.15 -12.49
C VAL A 164 -13.67 -12.17 -13.40
N PHE A 165 -12.34 -12.21 -13.37
CA PHE A 165 -11.52 -13.18 -14.10
C PHE A 165 -10.69 -14.01 -13.14
N PRO A 166 -10.68 -15.35 -13.24
CA PRO A 166 -9.74 -16.16 -12.49
C PRO A 166 -8.33 -15.98 -13.05
N ILE A 167 -7.35 -15.98 -12.17
CA ILE A 167 -5.92 -16.01 -12.51
C ILE A 167 -5.46 -17.46 -12.50
N VAL A 168 -4.97 -17.96 -13.63
CA VAL A 168 -4.41 -19.31 -13.70
C VAL A 168 -2.94 -19.33 -13.25
N ALA A 169 -2.38 -20.52 -13.01
CA ALA A 169 -1.09 -20.69 -12.34
C ALA A 169 0.10 -19.98 -13.01
N ASP A 170 0.04 -19.74 -14.32
CA ASP A 170 1.06 -19.03 -15.09
C ASP A 170 0.81 -17.50 -15.17
N GLY A 171 -0.21 -16.98 -14.45
CA GLY A 171 -0.55 -15.57 -14.38
C GLY A 171 -1.51 -15.09 -15.47
N ARG A 172 -1.93 -15.94 -16.40
CA ARG A 172 -2.92 -15.61 -17.42
C ARG A 172 -4.31 -15.42 -16.81
N LEU A 173 -5.11 -14.59 -17.47
CA LEU A 173 -6.53 -14.47 -17.16
C LEU A 173 -7.29 -15.64 -17.80
N GLY A 174 -8.08 -16.35 -17.00
CA GLY A 174 -9.07 -17.32 -17.50
C GLY A 174 -10.30 -16.63 -18.10
N VAL A 175 -11.30 -17.44 -18.46
CA VAL A 175 -12.61 -16.94 -18.88
C VAL A 175 -13.31 -16.29 -17.70
N ALA A 176 -14.02 -15.18 -17.92
CA ALA A 176 -14.78 -14.49 -16.87
C ALA A 176 -15.74 -15.45 -16.15
N THR A 177 -15.71 -15.42 -14.82
CA THR A 177 -16.57 -16.24 -13.94
C THR A 177 -17.77 -15.47 -13.43
N ALA A 178 -17.74 -14.15 -13.50
CA ALA A 178 -18.87 -13.28 -13.19
C ALA A 178 -18.84 -12.05 -14.08
N HIS A 179 -20.04 -11.60 -14.48
CA HIS A 179 -20.28 -10.30 -15.11
C HIS A 179 -21.61 -9.77 -14.61
N ILE A 180 -21.62 -8.58 -14.02
CA ILE A 180 -22.83 -7.96 -13.45
C ILE A 180 -23.00 -6.58 -14.03
N GLN A 181 -24.14 -6.37 -14.71
CA GLN A 181 -24.59 -5.07 -15.15
C GLN A 181 -25.27 -4.33 -14.00
N HIS A 182 -24.87 -3.09 -13.72
CA HIS A 182 -25.55 -2.26 -12.74
C HIS A 182 -26.95 -1.86 -13.23
N PRO A 183 -27.97 -1.99 -12.38
CA PRO A 183 -29.34 -1.65 -12.75
C PRO A 183 -29.57 -0.13 -12.69
N GLY A 184 -30.25 0.41 -13.67
CA GLY A 184 -30.58 1.82 -13.74
C GLY A 184 -30.28 2.46 -15.08
N SER A 185 -30.47 3.76 -15.18
CA SER A 185 -30.18 4.54 -16.39
C SER A 185 -28.86 5.27 -16.23
N GLY A 186 -27.91 5.03 -17.13
CA GLY A 186 -26.60 5.67 -17.15
C GLY A 186 -25.64 5.22 -16.05
N PRO A 187 -25.50 3.91 -15.77
CA PRO A 187 -24.49 3.43 -14.82
C PRO A 187 -23.08 3.69 -15.34
N HIS A 188 -22.17 4.08 -14.44
CA HIS A 188 -20.77 4.32 -14.71
C HIS A 188 -19.92 3.74 -13.56
N ALA A 189 -19.70 2.41 -13.56
CA ALA A 189 -18.87 1.75 -12.57
C ALA A 189 -17.42 2.22 -12.71
N HIS A 190 -16.89 2.94 -11.72
CA HIS A 190 -15.58 3.59 -11.83
C HIS A 190 -14.49 2.94 -10.97
N CYS A 191 -14.82 2.41 -9.80
CA CYS A 191 -13.86 1.80 -8.89
C CYS A 191 -14.45 0.52 -8.32
N ILE A 192 -13.61 -0.49 -8.13
CA ILE A 192 -13.93 -1.70 -7.37
C ILE A 192 -12.85 -1.92 -6.31
N ALA A 193 -13.26 -2.04 -5.05
CA ALA A 193 -12.38 -2.26 -3.91
C ALA A 193 -12.85 -3.49 -3.12
N LEU A 194 -11.90 -4.25 -2.59
CA LEU A 194 -12.17 -5.40 -1.72
C LEU A 194 -11.94 -5.02 -0.26
N ASP A 195 -12.74 -5.59 0.63
CA ASP A 195 -12.53 -5.47 2.06
C ASP A 195 -11.34 -6.35 2.54
N ALA A 196 -10.89 -6.17 3.78
CA ALA A 196 -9.77 -6.92 4.35
C ALA A 196 -9.98 -8.44 4.35
N GLY A 197 -11.24 -8.88 4.43
CA GLY A 197 -11.60 -10.29 4.46
C GLY A 197 -11.71 -10.93 3.08
N ASN A 198 -11.57 -10.17 2.00
CA ASN A 198 -11.92 -10.63 0.65
C ASN A 198 -13.36 -11.19 0.55
N GLN A 199 -14.27 -10.67 1.38
CA GLN A 199 -15.66 -11.15 1.46
C GLN A 199 -16.63 -10.24 0.74
N PHE A 200 -16.29 -8.95 0.64
CA PHE A 200 -17.12 -7.95 -0.03
C PHE A 200 -16.33 -7.18 -1.06
N ALA A 201 -16.98 -6.95 -2.21
CA ALA A 201 -16.51 -6.01 -3.23
C ALA A 201 -17.43 -4.78 -3.24
N LEU A 202 -16.85 -3.61 -2.98
CA LEU A 202 -17.54 -2.32 -3.02
C LEU A 202 -17.23 -1.64 -4.35
N VAL A 203 -18.27 -1.20 -5.05
CA VAL A 203 -18.14 -0.62 -6.40
C VAL A 203 -18.75 0.78 -6.43
N CYS A 204 -17.92 1.79 -6.64
CA CYS A 204 -18.40 3.16 -6.88
C CYS A 204 -19.01 3.25 -8.29
N ASP A 205 -20.28 3.61 -8.36
CA ASP A 205 -20.95 3.92 -9.62
C ASP A 205 -21.21 5.43 -9.68
N LEU A 206 -20.42 6.10 -10.49
CA LEU A 206 -20.42 7.55 -10.65
C LEU A 206 -21.74 8.05 -11.26
N GLY A 207 -22.29 7.29 -12.20
CA GLY A 207 -23.51 7.70 -12.92
C GLY A 207 -24.78 7.51 -12.12
N LEU A 208 -24.79 6.58 -11.15
CA LEU A 208 -25.96 6.26 -10.34
C LEU A 208 -25.93 6.89 -8.94
N ASP A 209 -24.88 7.62 -8.57
CA ASP A 209 -24.67 8.13 -7.21
C ASP A 209 -24.79 7.03 -6.14
N ARG A 210 -24.17 5.87 -6.41
CA ARG A 210 -24.25 4.68 -5.56
C ARG A 210 -22.91 4.03 -5.36
N ILE A 211 -22.76 3.39 -4.22
CA ILE A 211 -21.66 2.46 -3.94
C ILE A 211 -22.30 1.09 -3.76
N PHE A 212 -22.18 0.25 -4.78
CA PHE A 212 -22.71 -1.12 -4.77
C PHE A 212 -21.89 -2.01 -3.84
N SER A 213 -22.56 -2.94 -3.18
CA SER A 213 -21.96 -3.96 -2.33
C SER A 213 -22.30 -5.36 -2.86
N TYR A 214 -21.28 -6.16 -3.09
CA TYR A 214 -21.39 -7.54 -3.54
C TYR A 214 -20.67 -8.46 -2.56
N ARG A 215 -21.28 -9.61 -2.25
CA ARG A 215 -20.54 -10.72 -1.62
C ARG A 215 -19.61 -11.33 -2.66
N PHE A 216 -18.34 -11.44 -2.30
CA PHE A 216 -17.31 -11.99 -3.16
C PHE A 216 -16.85 -13.36 -2.65
N SER A 217 -16.78 -14.34 -3.55
CA SER A 217 -16.17 -15.64 -3.29
C SER A 217 -14.82 -15.72 -4.01
N SER A 218 -13.72 -15.55 -3.29
CA SER A 218 -12.37 -15.64 -3.87
C SER A 218 -12.02 -17.03 -4.40
N THR A 219 -12.68 -18.09 -3.89
CA THR A 219 -12.46 -19.46 -4.33
C THR A 219 -13.19 -19.80 -5.62
N GLN A 220 -14.34 -19.18 -5.87
CA GLN A 220 -15.17 -19.40 -7.06
C GLN A 220 -15.01 -18.28 -8.09
N GLY A 221 -14.47 -17.14 -7.71
CA GLY A 221 -14.40 -15.96 -8.56
C GLY A 221 -15.79 -15.38 -8.85
N THR A 222 -16.74 -15.44 -7.91
CA THR A 222 -18.12 -15.01 -8.13
C THR A 222 -18.49 -13.82 -7.28
N LEU A 223 -19.39 -12.98 -7.81
CA LEU A 223 -20.04 -11.89 -7.11
C LEU A 223 -21.55 -12.19 -7.00
N THR A 224 -22.09 -11.99 -5.82
CA THR A 224 -23.55 -12.05 -5.58
C THR A 224 -24.01 -10.75 -4.92
N THR A 225 -25.17 -10.25 -5.33
CA THR A 225 -25.74 -9.04 -4.76
C THR A 225 -25.89 -9.19 -3.24
N ASN A 226 -25.42 -8.21 -2.48
CA ASN A 226 -25.56 -8.21 -1.02
C ASN A 226 -27.01 -7.97 -0.59
N SER A 227 -27.35 -8.30 0.66
CA SER A 227 -28.68 -8.05 1.24
C SER A 227 -29.05 -6.56 1.23
N ILE A 228 -28.05 -5.69 1.47
CA ILE A 228 -28.12 -4.25 1.23
C ILE A 228 -27.29 -3.99 -0.02
N PRO A 229 -27.92 -3.86 -1.20
CA PRO A 229 -27.23 -3.93 -2.47
C PRO A 229 -26.37 -2.70 -2.77
N TRP A 230 -26.64 -1.56 -2.17
CA TRP A 230 -25.83 -0.33 -2.32
C TRP A 230 -26.06 0.67 -1.18
N THR A 231 -25.12 1.57 -1.02
CA THR A 231 -25.25 2.82 -0.26
C THR A 231 -25.41 3.97 -1.25
N SER A 232 -26.46 4.79 -1.08
CA SER A 232 -26.68 5.98 -1.91
C SER A 232 -25.92 7.17 -1.34
N VAL A 233 -25.37 8.01 -2.22
CA VAL A 233 -24.83 9.33 -1.89
C VAL A 233 -25.76 10.43 -2.41
N ALA A 234 -25.47 11.70 -2.09
CA ALA A 234 -26.28 12.81 -2.58
C ALA A 234 -26.26 12.86 -4.13
N THR A 235 -27.40 13.16 -4.72
CA THR A 235 -27.55 13.26 -6.18
C THR A 235 -26.56 14.26 -6.77
N GLY A 236 -25.85 13.87 -7.84
CA GLY A 236 -24.84 14.68 -8.49
C GLY A 236 -23.47 14.64 -7.81
N SER A 237 -23.25 13.76 -6.85
CA SER A 237 -21.95 13.58 -6.21
C SER A 237 -20.96 12.87 -7.14
N GLY A 238 -21.38 11.81 -7.81
CA GLY A 238 -20.55 10.99 -8.67
C GLY A 238 -19.41 10.29 -7.91
N PRO A 239 -19.70 9.27 -7.05
CA PRO A 239 -18.67 8.53 -6.33
C PRO A 239 -17.72 7.86 -7.31
N ARG A 240 -16.42 8.13 -7.17
CA ARG A 240 -15.40 7.74 -8.14
C ARG A 240 -14.47 6.65 -7.63
N HIS A 241 -13.66 6.95 -6.62
CA HIS A 241 -12.72 6.03 -6.00
C HIS A 241 -13.01 5.89 -4.50
N LEU A 242 -12.74 4.70 -3.97
CA LEU A 242 -12.90 4.32 -2.58
C LEU A 242 -11.58 3.80 -2.03
N VAL A 243 -11.23 4.21 -0.82
CA VAL A 243 -10.11 3.68 -0.06
C VAL A 243 -10.54 3.38 1.37
N PHE A 244 -10.05 2.29 1.94
CA PHE A 244 -10.19 1.99 3.35
C PHE A 244 -9.07 2.64 4.17
N ASP A 245 -9.34 2.94 5.44
CA ASP A 245 -8.29 3.21 6.40
C ASP A 245 -7.50 1.91 6.70
N PRO A 246 -6.30 1.98 7.28
CA PRO A 246 -5.50 0.78 7.58
C PRO A 246 -6.17 -0.23 8.51
N SER A 247 -7.15 0.20 9.30
CA SER A 247 -7.93 -0.67 10.19
C SER A 247 -9.09 -1.37 9.49
N PHE A 248 -9.46 -0.93 8.28
CA PHE A 248 -10.66 -1.34 7.56
C PHE A 248 -11.98 -1.09 8.33
N ALA A 249 -11.95 -0.26 9.36
CA ALA A 249 -13.16 0.16 10.07
C ALA A 249 -13.88 1.32 9.38
N ARG A 250 -13.19 2.02 8.49
CA ARG A 250 -13.70 3.19 7.78
C ARG A 250 -13.33 3.15 6.32
N ALA A 251 -14.20 3.71 5.49
CA ALA A 251 -13.95 3.93 4.08
C ALA A 251 -14.14 5.40 3.72
N TYR A 252 -13.37 5.87 2.74
CA TYR A 252 -13.44 7.24 2.24
C TYR A 252 -13.66 7.19 0.73
N VAL A 253 -14.65 7.93 0.26
CA VAL A 253 -15.03 7.97 -1.16
C VAL A 253 -14.87 9.37 -1.69
N ILE A 254 -14.04 9.53 -2.72
CA ILE A 254 -13.93 10.79 -3.45
C ILE A 254 -15.01 10.85 -4.52
N CYS A 255 -15.74 11.96 -4.57
CA CYS A 255 -16.82 12.21 -5.49
C CYS A 255 -16.36 13.19 -6.60
N GLU A 256 -16.41 12.73 -7.85
CA GLU A 256 -15.87 13.48 -8.99
C GLU A 256 -16.66 14.75 -9.28
N LEU A 257 -18.00 14.65 -9.32
CA LEU A 257 -18.85 15.67 -9.89
C LEU A 257 -19.04 16.89 -8.99
N ASN A 258 -19.04 16.70 -7.67
CA ASN A 258 -19.19 17.78 -6.69
C ASN A 258 -17.90 18.08 -5.91
N SER A 259 -16.79 17.38 -6.21
CA SER A 259 -15.48 17.59 -5.58
C SER A 259 -15.50 17.49 -4.06
N THR A 260 -16.13 16.41 -3.54
CA THR A 260 -16.19 16.12 -2.12
C THR A 260 -15.55 14.79 -1.78
N ILE A 261 -15.25 14.59 -0.50
CA ILE A 261 -14.93 13.28 0.09
C ILE A 261 -16.01 12.99 1.12
N ILE A 262 -16.57 11.79 1.04
CA ILE A 262 -17.52 11.27 2.02
C ILE A 262 -16.82 10.21 2.85
N ALA A 263 -16.84 10.36 4.18
CA ALA A 263 -16.31 9.40 5.13
C ALA A 263 -17.43 8.50 5.65
N PHE A 264 -17.14 7.19 5.72
CA PHE A 264 -18.10 6.17 6.13
C PHE A 264 -17.50 5.28 7.23
N HIS A 265 -18.34 4.88 8.18
CA HIS A 265 -18.11 3.65 8.93
C HIS A 265 -18.38 2.45 8.03
N TYR A 266 -17.56 1.42 8.13
CA TYR A 266 -17.71 0.17 7.40
C TYR A 266 -18.07 -0.96 8.36
N ASP A 267 -19.13 -1.69 8.03
CA ASP A 267 -19.54 -2.92 8.72
C ASP A 267 -18.99 -4.14 7.95
N PRO A 268 -17.93 -4.80 8.44
CA PRO A 268 -17.31 -5.93 7.73
C PRO A 268 -18.16 -7.22 7.76
N GLU A 269 -19.14 -7.32 8.65
CA GLU A 269 -20.03 -8.50 8.70
C GLU A 269 -21.14 -8.41 7.65
N GLN A 270 -21.57 -7.18 7.36
CA GLN A 270 -22.65 -6.93 6.42
C GLN A 270 -22.18 -6.36 5.08
N GLY A 271 -20.95 -5.83 4.99
CA GLY A 271 -20.44 -5.17 3.79
C GLY A 271 -21.16 -3.84 3.50
N VAL A 272 -21.47 -3.06 4.54
CA VAL A 272 -22.33 -1.85 4.46
C VAL A 272 -21.55 -0.63 4.90
N LEU A 273 -21.84 0.51 4.23
CA LEU A 273 -21.27 1.81 4.51
C LEU A 273 -22.33 2.74 5.18
N SER A 274 -21.93 3.43 6.25
CA SER A 274 -22.76 4.44 6.94
C SER A 274 -22.01 5.77 7.00
N ALA A 275 -22.48 6.78 6.25
CA ALA A 275 -21.82 8.09 6.16
C ALA A 275 -21.85 8.83 7.50
N PHE A 276 -20.71 9.47 7.87
CA PHE A 276 -20.63 10.30 9.05
C PHE A 276 -20.11 11.72 8.78
N GLN A 277 -19.39 11.94 7.67
CA GLN A 277 -18.89 13.27 7.32
C GLN A 277 -18.81 13.44 5.80
N THR A 278 -18.98 14.68 5.32
CA THR A 278 -18.70 15.10 3.95
C THR A 278 -17.87 16.37 3.99
N VAL A 279 -16.74 16.39 3.29
CA VAL A 279 -15.83 17.55 3.18
C VAL A 279 -15.55 17.89 1.72
N THR A 280 -15.33 19.17 1.42
CA THR A 280 -14.90 19.58 0.07
C THR A 280 -13.39 19.34 -0.13
N THR A 281 -12.99 18.98 -1.36
CA THR A 281 -11.57 18.91 -1.78
C THR A 281 -11.05 20.25 -2.30
N LEU A 282 -11.91 21.27 -2.38
CA LEU A 282 -11.57 22.57 -2.95
C LEU A 282 -11.39 23.63 -1.87
N PRO A 283 -10.60 24.68 -2.10
CA PRO A 283 -10.48 25.78 -1.16
C PRO A 283 -11.77 26.61 -1.12
N VAL A 284 -12.00 27.25 0.00
CA VAL A 284 -13.15 28.15 0.18
C VAL A 284 -13.14 29.25 -0.89
N GLY A 285 -14.28 29.44 -1.53
CA GLY A 285 -14.48 30.44 -2.57
C GLY A 285 -14.05 30.03 -3.98
N TRP A 286 -13.53 28.84 -4.18
CA TRP A 286 -13.30 28.31 -5.53
C TRP A 286 -14.66 28.03 -6.22
N ASN A 287 -14.80 28.54 -7.45
CA ASN A 287 -16.02 28.41 -8.26
C ASN A 287 -15.73 28.03 -9.72
N GLY A 288 -14.49 27.60 -10.04
CA GLY A 288 -14.14 27.09 -11.35
C GLY A 288 -14.65 25.65 -11.58
N VAL A 289 -14.50 25.18 -12.81
CA VAL A 289 -14.81 23.79 -13.14
C VAL A 289 -13.73 22.87 -12.55
N ASN A 290 -14.15 21.85 -11.81
CA ASN A 290 -13.27 20.87 -11.22
C ASN A 290 -13.90 19.46 -11.28
N ALA A 291 -13.06 18.46 -11.36
CA ALA A 291 -13.41 17.06 -11.24
C ALA A 291 -12.40 16.39 -10.30
N ALA A 292 -12.83 16.02 -9.09
CA ALA A 292 -11.95 15.29 -8.19
C ALA A 292 -11.66 13.88 -8.75
N ALA A 293 -10.52 13.28 -8.41
CA ALA A 293 -10.11 12.06 -9.08
C ALA A 293 -9.62 10.96 -8.14
N GLU A 294 -8.39 11.03 -7.68
CA GLU A 294 -7.76 9.99 -6.87
C GLU A 294 -7.87 10.30 -5.38
N ILE A 295 -7.93 9.24 -4.58
CA ILE A 295 -7.93 9.31 -3.12
C ILE A 295 -6.97 8.26 -2.55
N ALA A 296 -6.17 8.65 -1.57
CA ALA A 296 -5.28 7.72 -0.88
C ALA A 296 -5.18 8.07 0.61
N VAL A 297 -5.18 7.04 1.45
CA VAL A 297 -4.84 7.16 2.88
C VAL A 297 -3.35 6.93 3.04
N HIS A 298 -2.69 7.78 3.83
CA HIS A 298 -1.30 7.58 4.21
C HIS A 298 -1.13 6.26 4.98
N PRO A 299 -0.03 5.50 4.81
CA PRO A 299 0.18 4.23 5.52
C PRO A 299 0.03 4.30 7.03
N SER A 300 0.31 5.45 7.65
CA SER A 300 0.12 5.65 9.10
C SER A 300 -1.34 5.79 9.53
N GLY A 301 -2.31 5.90 8.62
CA GLY A 301 -3.71 6.17 8.92
C GLY A 301 -4.01 7.59 9.47
N ARG A 302 -3.02 8.50 9.46
CA ARG A 302 -3.15 9.85 10.03
C ARG A 302 -3.53 10.92 9.03
N PHE A 303 -3.36 10.64 7.73
CA PHE A 303 -3.59 11.62 6.67
C PHE A 303 -4.30 10.98 5.49
N LEU A 304 -5.07 11.80 4.79
CA LEU A 304 -5.76 11.42 3.57
C LEU A 304 -5.53 12.51 2.51
N TYR A 305 -5.41 12.08 1.26
CA TYR A 305 -5.12 12.93 0.12
C TYR A 305 -6.17 12.75 -0.96
N GLY A 306 -6.56 13.84 -1.63
CA GLY A 306 -7.48 13.83 -2.75
C GLY A 306 -7.03 14.75 -3.88
N SER A 307 -7.07 14.29 -5.15
CA SER A 307 -6.65 15.09 -6.30
C SER A 307 -7.80 15.82 -6.97
N ASN A 308 -7.52 16.99 -7.54
CA ASN A 308 -8.45 17.91 -8.19
C ASN A 308 -8.00 18.24 -9.61
N ARG A 309 -8.75 17.80 -10.62
CA ARG A 309 -8.54 18.10 -12.04
C ARG A 309 -9.37 19.34 -12.41
N GLY A 310 -8.72 20.48 -12.49
CA GLY A 310 -9.32 21.79 -12.71
C GLY A 310 -8.66 22.81 -11.79
N TYR A 311 -8.79 22.67 -10.47
CA TYR A 311 -7.96 23.42 -9.51
C TYR A 311 -6.49 22.96 -9.54
N ASN A 312 -6.23 21.77 -10.06
CA ASN A 312 -4.90 21.19 -10.26
C ASN A 312 -4.10 21.11 -8.95
N SER A 313 -4.68 20.46 -7.98
CA SER A 313 -4.12 20.35 -6.63
C SER A 313 -4.26 18.95 -6.03
N ILE A 314 -3.49 18.70 -4.98
CA ILE A 314 -3.74 17.65 -3.99
C ILE A 314 -4.25 18.32 -2.72
N ALA A 315 -5.47 18.01 -2.31
CA ALA A 315 -6.03 18.36 -1.02
C ALA A 315 -5.50 17.39 0.04
N VAL A 316 -4.91 17.91 1.10
CA VAL A 316 -4.34 17.13 2.21
C VAL A 316 -5.20 17.31 3.44
N PHE A 317 -5.63 16.21 4.03
CA PHE A 317 -6.43 16.19 5.25
C PHE A 317 -5.70 15.45 6.37
N SER A 318 -5.79 15.96 7.59
CA SER A 318 -5.54 15.16 8.79
C SER A 318 -6.76 14.30 9.10
N MET A 319 -6.53 13.09 9.61
CA MET A 319 -7.55 12.16 10.04
C MET A 319 -7.52 12.06 11.56
N ASP A 320 -8.64 12.29 12.21
CA ASP A 320 -8.76 12.06 13.66
C ASP A 320 -8.66 10.55 13.96
N ALA A 321 -7.78 10.16 14.86
CA ALA A 321 -7.50 8.74 15.14
C ALA A 321 -8.71 8.00 15.75
N GLY A 322 -9.54 8.69 16.52
CA GLY A 322 -10.72 8.10 17.19
C GLY A 322 -11.94 8.08 16.26
N THR A 323 -12.30 9.23 15.70
CA THR A 323 -13.52 9.40 14.91
C THR A 323 -13.31 9.11 13.42
N GLY A 324 -12.11 9.32 12.88
CA GLY A 324 -11.82 9.26 11.45
C GLY A 324 -12.23 10.52 10.69
N GLU A 325 -12.66 11.58 11.40
CA GLU A 325 -13.04 12.84 10.79
C GLU A 325 -11.86 13.53 10.09
N LEU A 326 -12.16 14.15 8.97
CA LEU A 326 -11.19 14.82 8.11
C LEU A 326 -11.18 16.32 8.40
N THR A 327 -9.97 16.88 8.53
CA THR A 327 -9.74 18.33 8.57
C THR A 327 -8.73 18.72 7.50
N LEU A 328 -9.10 19.67 6.62
CA LEU A 328 -8.21 20.14 5.56
C LEU A 328 -7.00 20.87 6.17
N VAL A 329 -5.79 20.46 5.79
CA VAL A 329 -4.52 21.03 6.28
C VAL A 329 -3.71 21.72 5.18
N GLN A 330 -3.91 21.36 3.90
CA GLN A 330 -3.20 21.96 2.79
C GLN A 330 -3.94 21.80 1.46
N GLN A 331 -3.77 22.77 0.57
CA GLN A 331 -4.03 22.65 -0.87
C GLN A 331 -2.68 22.79 -1.58
N GLN A 332 -2.11 21.66 -2.03
CA GLN A 332 -0.84 21.67 -2.76
C GLN A 332 -1.11 21.76 -4.26
N LEU A 333 -0.75 22.87 -4.88
CA LEU A 333 -0.81 22.99 -6.35
C LEU A 333 0.24 22.07 -6.99
N VAL A 334 -0.16 21.42 -8.08
CA VAL A 334 0.64 20.45 -8.84
C VAL A 334 0.60 20.75 -10.34
N GLY A 335 0.88 19.77 -11.20
CA GLY A 335 0.73 19.93 -12.66
C GLY A 335 -0.74 19.90 -13.10
N GLN A 336 -0.97 20.03 -14.43
CA GLN A 336 -2.32 20.03 -14.98
C GLN A 336 -2.93 18.63 -14.99
N THR A 337 -4.19 18.56 -14.58
CA THR A 337 -5.00 17.33 -14.55
C THR A 337 -4.32 16.20 -13.76
N PRO A 338 -4.11 16.36 -12.43
CA PRO A 338 -3.55 15.30 -11.58
C PRO A 338 -4.58 14.17 -11.43
N ARG A 339 -4.64 13.27 -12.44
CA ARG A 339 -5.66 12.22 -12.52
C ARG A 339 -5.43 11.14 -11.47
N GLN A 340 -4.17 10.84 -11.15
CA GLN A 340 -3.81 9.87 -10.13
C GLN A 340 -2.51 10.28 -9.43
N PHE A 341 -2.37 9.90 -8.18
CA PHE A 341 -1.14 9.98 -7.41
C PHE A 341 -0.99 8.73 -6.55
N ALA A 342 0.22 8.45 -6.12
CA ALA A 342 0.51 7.37 -5.20
C ALA A 342 1.32 7.87 -4.00
N ILE A 343 0.99 7.38 -2.81
CA ILE A 343 1.85 7.49 -1.64
C ILE A 343 2.80 6.31 -1.67
N ASP A 344 4.08 6.55 -1.52
CA ASP A 344 5.05 5.46 -1.43
C ASP A 344 4.79 4.60 -0.19
N PRO A 345 5.11 3.31 -0.21
CA PRO A 345 4.81 2.42 0.91
C PRO A 345 5.47 2.80 2.24
N THR A 346 6.56 3.60 2.23
CA THR A 346 7.16 4.12 3.46
C THR A 346 6.40 5.32 4.03
N GLY A 347 5.52 5.94 3.24
CA GLY A 347 4.81 7.17 3.58
C GLY A 347 5.66 8.44 3.50
N ALA A 348 6.86 8.37 2.94
CA ALA A 348 7.75 9.52 2.88
C ALA A 348 7.49 10.42 1.68
N PHE A 349 6.88 9.89 0.61
CA PHE A 349 6.70 10.60 -0.66
C PHE A 349 5.30 10.44 -1.24
N CYS A 350 4.86 11.50 -1.91
CA CYS A 350 3.70 11.49 -2.80
C CYS A 350 4.20 11.73 -4.23
N VAL A 351 3.90 10.79 -5.12
CA VAL A 351 4.22 10.86 -6.54
C VAL A 351 2.94 11.18 -7.31
N VAL A 352 2.94 12.23 -8.13
CA VAL A 352 1.72 12.75 -8.79
C VAL A 352 1.85 12.63 -10.31
N ALA A 353 0.90 11.95 -10.95
CA ALA A 353 0.77 11.85 -12.40
C ALA A 353 -0.16 12.95 -12.92
N ASN A 354 0.42 13.89 -13.66
CA ASN A 354 -0.27 15.05 -14.22
C ASN A 354 -0.52 14.81 -15.71
N GLN A 355 -1.71 14.33 -16.03
CA GLN A 355 -2.09 13.87 -17.37
C GLN A 355 -1.80 14.91 -18.47
N ASP A 356 -2.23 16.17 -18.28
CA ASP A 356 -2.20 17.18 -19.34
C ASP A 356 -0.94 18.03 -19.36
N SER A 357 -0.09 17.93 -18.33
CA SER A 357 1.27 18.47 -18.36
C SER A 357 2.36 17.45 -18.65
N ASP A 358 1.98 16.21 -19.03
CA ASP A 358 2.90 15.13 -19.40
C ASP A 358 4.03 14.94 -18.38
N SER A 359 3.69 15.00 -17.10
CA SER A 359 4.70 15.03 -16.04
C SER A 359 4.35 14.18 -14.82
N ILE A 360 5.38 13.64 -14.21
CA ILE A 360 5.34 13.04 -12.88
C ILE A 360 6.15 13.89 -11.95
N LEU A 361 5.55 14.34 -10.85
CA LEU A 361 6.16 15.18 -9.83
C LEU A 361 6.28 14.40 -8.53
N VAL A 362 7.33 14.69 -7.73
CA VAL A 362 7.53 14.08 -6.40
C VAL A 362 7.48 15.15 -5.33
N TYR A 363 6.74 14.86 -4.28
CA TYR A 363 6.63 15.64 -3.07
C TYR A 363 7.07 14.81 -1.88
N SER A 364 7.84 15.40 -0.96
CA SER A 364 8.06 14.81 0.36
C SER A 364 6.84 15.05 1.25
N ILE A 365 6.54 14.09 2.10
CA ILE A 365 5.45 14.15 3.08
C ILE A 365 6.05 14.46 4.46
N ASP A 366 5.55 15.49 5.12
CA ASP A 366 5.90 15.78 6.51
C ASP A 366 5.20 14.76 7.42
N PRO A 367 5.95 13.93 8.16
CA PRO A 367 5.35 12.88 8.98
C PRO A 367 4.55 13.41 10.18
N GLN A 368 4.66 14.69 10.53
CA GLN A 368 3.95 15.28 11.66
C GLN A 368 2.58 15.81 11.27
N ASN A 369 2.45 16.40 10.09
CA ASN A 369 1.25 17.11 9.66
C ASN A 369 0.72 16.68 8.28
N GLY A 370 1.39 15.75 7.57
CA GLY A 370 0.98 15.23 6.28
C GLY A 370 1.21 16.17 5.10
N LYS A 371 1.75 17.37 5.33
CA LYS A 371 1.91 18.38 4.27
C LYS A 371 2.92 17.94 3.22
N LEU A 372 2.60 18.32 1.99
CA LEU A 372 3.42 18.07 0.82
C LEU A 372 4.39 19.23 0.58
N THR A 373 5.66 18.90 0.32
CA THR A 373 6.69 19.85 -0.10
C THR A 373 7.34 19.34 -1.38
N SER A 374 7.39 20.18 -2.42
CA SER A 374 8.02 19.80 -3.70
C SER A 374 9.50 19.45 -3.50
N THR A 375 9.93 18.34 -4.06
CA THR A 375 11.35 17.95 -4.13
C THR A 375 12.07 18.57 -5.32
N GLY A 376 11.34 19.22 -6.23
CA GLY A 376 11.87 19.71 -7.51
C GLY A 376 12.08 18.61 -8.55
N GLN A 377 11.82 17.35 -8.23
CA GLN A 377 12.00 16.24 -9.15
C GLN A 377 10.82 16.11 -10.12
N THR A 378 11.14 15.92 -11.39
CA THR A 378 10.18 15.78 -12.48
C THR A 378 10.67 14.76 -13.48
N VAL A 379 9.76 13.85 -13.91
CA VAL A 379 9.98 12.97 -15.07
C VAL A 379 8.89 13.22 -16.09
N ARG A 380 9.27 13.27 -17.37
CA ARG A 380 8.32 13.43 -18.48
C ARG A 380 7.85 12.08 -18.95
N VAL A 381 6.53 11.91 -19.00
CA VAL A 381 5.83 10.78 -19.59
C VAL A 381 4.58 11.34 -20.23
N SER A 382 4.30 10.97 -21.48
CA SER A 382 3.09 11.44 -22.16
C SER A 382 1.85 10.80 -21.56
N LYS A 383 0.86 11.64 -21.19
CA LYS A 383 -0.46 11.27 -20.64
C LYS A 383 -0.41 10.26 -19.50
N PRO A 384 0.38 10.49 -18.42
CA PRO A 384 0.45 9.57 -17.29
C PRO A 384 -0.85 9.68 -16.48
N VAL A 385 -1.49 8.53 -16.20
CA VAL A 385 -2.81 8.47 -15.54
C VAL A 385 -2.92 7.43 -14.44
N CYS A 386 -1.88 6.60 -14.25
CA CYS A 386 -1.81 5.61 -13.18
C CYS A 386 -0.37 5.44 -12.70
N LEU A 387 -0.17 5.37 -11.39
CA LEU A 387 1.10 5.09 -10.72
C LEU A 387 0.91 3.88 -9.82
N LEU A 388 1.67 2.83 -10.06
CA LEU A 388 1.65 1.61 -9.25
C LEU A 388 3.01 1.40 -8.60
N PRO A 389 3.20 1.75 -7.32
CA PRO A 389 4.44 1.49 -6.58
C PRO A 389 4.72 -0.02 -6.48
N ILE A 390 5.99 -0.39 -6.61
CA ILE A 390 6.43 -1.77 -6.50
C ILE A 390 7.49 -1.82 -5.41
N LEU A 391 7.19 -2.51 -4.32
CA LEU A 391 8.22 -2.83 -3.35
C LEU A 391 9.23 -3.78 -3.99
N THR A 392 10.40 -3.28 -4.34
CA THR A 392 11.51 -4.11 -4.86
C THR A 392 12.01 -5.08 -3.79
N GLN A 393 11.99 -4.67 -2.54
CA GLN A 393 12.05 -5.49 -1.33
C GLN A 393 11.22 -4.77 -0.26
N PRO A 394 10.40 -5.47 0.55
CA PRO A 394 9.81 -4.82 1.71
C PRO A 394 10.96 -4.28 2.57
N PRO A 395 10.83 -3.05 3.12
CA PRO A 395 11.82 -2.55 4.06
C PRO A 395 11.99 -3.58 5.17
N GLN A 396 13.25 -3.95 5.45
CA GLN A 396 13.53 -4.86 6.55
C GLN A 396 13.17 -4.14 7.84
N PRO A 397 12.31 -4.72 8.67
CA PRO A 397 11.94 -4.10 9.94
C PRO A 397 13.18 -3.96 10.82
N VAL A 398 13.38 -2.79 11.37
CA VAL A 398 14.40 -2.58 12.41
C VAL A 398 13.77 -2.89 13.75
N LEU A 399 14.34 -3.85 14.46
CA LEU A 399 13.87 -4.24 15.78
C LEU A 399 14.49 -3.35 16.85
N THR A 400 13.66 -2.76 17.68
CA THR A 400 14.07 -2.06 18.88
C THR A 400 13.57 -2.84 20.08
N LEU A 401 14.51 -3.27 20.95
CA LEU A 401 14.21 -4.01 22.16
C LEU A 401 14.07 -3.03 23.32
N GLN A 402 12.89 -3.01 23.96
CA GLN A 402 12.61 -2.21 25.14
C GLN A 402 12.40 -3.14 26.34
N PRO A 403 13.32 -3.19 27.32
CA PRO A 403 13.10 -3.94 28.54
C PRO A 403 11.94 -3.30 29.32
N THR A 404 11.01 -4.12 29.76
CA THR A 404 9.91 -3.70 30.64
C THR A 404 10.14 -4.15 32.09
N PRO A 405 9.51 -3.52 33.08
CA PRO A 405 9.82 -3.77 34.51
C PRO A 405 9.50 -5.17 35.05
N VAL A 406 8.80 -6.02 34.30
CA VAL A 406 8.31 -7.33 34.80
C VAL A 406 8.55 -8.43 33.76
N ASN A 407 9.78 -8.96 33.68
CA ASN A 407 10.14 -10.14 32.87
C ASN A 407 9.49 -10.20 31.46
N THR A 408 9.22 -9.06 30.90
CA THR A 408 8.67 -8.91 29.54
C THR A 408 9.62 -8.07 28.70
N LEU A 409 9.66 -8.38 27.41
CA LEU A 409 10.44 -7.66 26.41
C LEU A 409 9.47 -7.09 25.39
N SER A 410 9.45 -5.79 25.22
CA SER A 410 8.73 -5.15 24.11
C SER A 410 9.66 -5.08 22.91
N ILE A 411 9.20 -5.58 21.77
CA ILE A 411 9.92 -5.54 20.51
C ILE A 411 9.12 -4.64 19.58
N GLU A 412 9.68 -3.48 19.26
CA GLU A 412 9.08 -2.51 18.35
C GLU A 412 9.70 -2.61 16.98
N PHE A 413 8.90 -2.42 15.94
CA PHE A 413 9.35 -2.35 14.56
C PHE A 413 9.35 -0.91 14.07
N SER A 414 10.49 -0.41 13.63
CA SER A 414 10.58 0.74 12.77
C SER A 414 10.72 0.28 11.31
N ASN A 415 10.41 1.15 10.35
CA ASN A 415 10.38 0.84 8.91
C ASN A 415 9.42 -0.30 8.51
N SER A 416 8.40 -0.59 9.34
CA SER A 416 7.36 -1.54 8.98
C SER A 416 6.38 -0.94 7.97
N VAL A 417 5.93 -1.76 7.03
CA VAL A 417 4.87 -1.38 6.09
C VAL A 417 3.54 -1.82 6.69
N THR A 418 2.64 -0.88 6.93
CA THR A 418 1.36 -1.13 7.63
C THR A 418 0.43 -2.09 6.90
N SER A 419 0.61 -2.25 5.58
CA SER A 419 -0.15 -3.23 4.78
C SER A 419 0.39 -4.65 4.86
N LEU A 420 1.54 -4.88 5.53
CA LEU A 420 2.14 -6.20 5.67
C LEU A 420 1.96 -6.74 7.09
N ALA A 421 1.81 -8.06 7.19
CA ALA A 421 2.01 -8.78 8.45
C ALA A 421 3.51 -9.08 8.63
N TYR A 422 3.94 -9.20 9.87
CA TYR A 422 5.33 -9.54 10.19
C TYR A 422 5.37 -10.79 11.06
N GLN A 423 6.34 -11.65 10.77
CA GLN A 423 6.66 -12.81 11.59
C GLN A 423 7.85 -12.51 12.47
N LEU A 424 7.72 -12.77 13.75
CA LEU A 424 8.79 -12.73 14.72
C LEU A 424 9.31 -14.15 14.93
N ASP A 425 10.57 -14.37 14.63
CA ASP A 425 11.25 -15.63 14.91
C ASP A 425 12.22 -15.47 16.07
N HIS A 426 12.49 -16.55 16.79
CA HIS A 426 13.52 -16.61 17.82
C HIS A 426 14.44 -17.81 17.63
N ALA A 427 15.63 -17.70 18.16
CA ALA A 427 16.62 -18.80 18.23
C ALA A 427 17.43 -18.68 19.50
N SER A 428 17.86 -19.82 20.05
CA SER A 428 18.70 -19.87 21.23
C SER A 428 20.21 -19.72 20.92
N SER A 429 20.58 -19.70 19.66
CA SER A 429 22.00 -19.60 19.21
C SER A 429 22.08 -18.96 17.82
N LEU A 430 23.14 -18.20 17.56
CA LEU A 430 23.48 -17.66 16.23
C LEU A 430 24.54 -18.50 15.49
N GLN A 431 25.03 -19.61 16.07
CA GLN A 431 26.08 -20.42 15.44
C GLN A 431 25.49 -21.51 14.53
N GLY A 432 26.07 -21.66 13.34
CA GLY A 432 25.72 -22.70 12.36
C GLY A 432 24.34 -22.51 11.72
N ASN A 433 23.67 -23.62 11.40
CA ASN A 433 22.27 -23.63 10.96
C ASN A 433 21.35 -23.50 12.20
N ALA A 434 21.37 -22.35 12.87
CA ALA A 434 20.50 -22.10 14.00
C ALA A 434 19.04 -22.34 13.58
N GLY A 435 18.37 -23.28 14.24
CA GLY A 435 16.95 -23.54 14.04
C GLY A 435 16.14 -22.32 14.53
N TRP A 436 15.74 -21.47 13.63
CA TRP A 436 14.81 -20.39 13.94
C TRP A 436 13.40 -20.96 14.07
N SER A 437 12.72 -20.62 15.13
CA SER A 437 11.34 -21.00 15.38
C SER A 437 10.45 -19.78 15.33
N VAL A 438 9.25 -19.92 14.77
CA VAL A 438 8.24 -18.85 14.77
C VAL A 438 7.75 -18.65 16.19
N LEU A 439 7.94 -17.45 16.74
CA LEU A 439 7.44 -17.06 18.04
C LEU A 439 6.06 -16.42 17.97
N ALA A 440 5.85 -15.54 17.02
CA ALA A 440 4.58 -14.85 16.83
C ALA A 440 4.42 -14.37 15.39
N ILE A 441 3.16 -14.26 14.96
CA ILE A 441 2.77 -13.63 13.69
C ILE A 441 1.83 -12.48 14.05
N GLY A 442 2.22 -11.25 13.67
CA GLY A 442 1.43 -10.07 13.90
C GLY A 442 0.37 -9.86 12.83
N ALA A 443 -0.72 -9.23 13.19
CA ALA A 443 -1.71 -8.73 12.24
C ALA A 443 -1.10 -7.67 11.31
N ARG A 444 -1.74 -7.40 10.18
CA ARG A 444 -1.35 -6.28 9.29
C ARG A 444 -1.38 -4.98 10.09
N GLY A 445 -0.35 -4.17 9.93
CA GLY A 445 -0.19 -2.91 10.66
C GLY A 445 0.28 -3.03 12.10
N GLN A 446 0.52 -4.24 12.63
CA GLN A 446 1.10 -4.41 13.94
C GLN A 446 2.56 -3.96 13.94
N THR A 447 2.92 -3.05 14.86
CA THR A 447 4.24 -2.43 14.96
C THR A 447 5.02 -2.88 16.20
N SER A 448 4.43 -3.72 17.04
CA SER A 448 5.10 -4.21 18.25
C SER A 448 4.64 -5.61 18.65
N PHE A 449 5.53 -6.34 19.32
CA PHE A 449 5.24 -7.60 20.01
C PHE A 449 5.70 -7.51 21.46
N THR A 450 4.94 -8.14 22.36
CA THR A 450 5.37 -8.33 23.76
C THR A 450 5.71 -9.80 23.96
N VAL A 451 6.95 -10.07 24.37
CA VAL A 451 7.43 -11.41 24.69
C VAL A 451 7.55 -11.54 26.21
N THR A 452 6.84 -12.47 26.79
CA THR A 452 6.93 -12.80 28.22
C THR A 452 7.93 -13.93 28.47
N ASN A 453 8.70 -13.84 29.53
CA ASN A 453 9.71 -14.83 29.93
C ASN A 453 10.81 -15.09 28.90
N ALA A 454 11.21 -14.06 28.11
CA ALA A 454 12.34 -14.17 27.21
C ALA A 454 13.62 -14.54 28.00
N LEU A 455 14.34 -15.57 27.52
CA LEU A 455 15.61 -15.96 28.14
C LEU A 455 16.71 -14.98 27.72
N PRO A 456 17.69 -14.69 28.61
CA PRO A 456 18.76 -13.73 28.29
C PRO A 456 19.64 -14.09 27.10
N SER A 457 19.56 -15.34 26.58
CA SER A 457 20.33 -15.86 25.44
C SER A 457 19.47 -16.03 24.17
N GLU A 458 18.26 -15.52 24.12
CA GLU A 458 17.44 -15.62 22.92
C GLU A 458 17.76 -14.50 21.93
N PHE A 459 17.76 -14.86 20.66
CA PHE A 459 17.94 -13.96 19.54
C PHE A 459 16.62 -13.84 18.77
N PHE A 460 16.32 -12.65 18.27
CA PHE A 460 15.08 -12.36 17.56
C PHE A 460 15.38 -11.81 16.19
N ARG A 461 14.56 -12.17 15.22
CA ARG A 461 14.50 -11.53 13.90
C ARG A 461 13.06 -11.33 13.50
N ALA A 462 12.79 -10.32 12.72
CA ALA A 462 11.49 -10.14 12.09
C ALA A 462 11.61 -10.20 10.57
N SER A 463 10.60 -10.76 9.94
CA SER A 463 10.47 -10.79 8.48
C SER A 463 9.08 -10.36 8.07
N ALA A 464 8.99 -9.56 7.00
CA ALA A 464 7.71 -9.22 6.41
C ALA A 464 7.12 -10.46 5.75
N LEU A 465 5.85 -10.74 6.04
CA LEU A 465 5.10 -11.79 5.38
C LEU A 465 4.42 -11.21 4.15
N THR A 466 4.76 -11.75 2.99
CA THR A 466 3.96 -11.53 1.78
C THR A 466 2.67 -12.33 1.90
N ASN A 467 1.62 -11.93 1.19
CA ASN A 467 0.29 -12.56 1.26
C ASN A 467 0.29 -14.09 1.07
N SER A 468 1.33 -14.66 0.43
CA SER A 468 1.49 -16.10 0.26
C SER A 468 2.04 -16.83 1.50
N GLN A 469 2.53 -16.11 2.52
CA GLN A 469 3.21 -16.67 3.69
C GLN A 469 2.42 -16.49 4.99
N THR A 470 1.32 -15.74 4.99
CA THR A 470 0.46 -15.62 6.18
C THR A 470 -0.26 -16.95 6.43
N PRO A 471 0.00 -17.64 7.54
CA PRO A 471 -0.82 -18.79 7.91
C PRO A 471 -2.26 -18.31 8.10
N LYS A 472 -3.21 -19.08 7.58
CA LYS A 472 -4.62 -18.91 7.94
C LYS A 472 -4.73 -19.14 9.46
N VAL A 473 -4.95 -18.08 10.21
CA VAL A 473 -5.46 -18.22 11.58
C VAL A 473 -6.89 -18.72 11.39
N ASN A 474 -7.12 -20.01 11.64
CA ASN A 474 -8.47 -20.53 11.80
C ASN A 474 -9.05 -19.88 13.06
N PRO A 475 -10.33 -19.47 13.05
CA PRO A 475 -11.01 -18.83 14.17
C PRO A 475 -11.05 -19.69 15.42
#